data_da83e27bbf84bfee95cf60eb50b3f371
#
_entry.id   da83e27bbf84bfee95cf60eb50b3f371
#
_cell.length_a   1.000
_cell.length_b   1.000
_cell.length_c   1.000
_cell.angle_alpha   90.00
_cell.angle_beta   90.00
_cell.angle_gamma   90.00
#
_symmetry.space_group_name_H-M   'P 1'
#
loop_
_entity.id
_entity.type
_entity.pdbx_description
1 polymer ?
#
loop_
_entity_poly.entity_id
_entity_poly.type
_entity_poly.pdbx_seq_one_letter_code
_entity_poly.pdbx_strand_id
1 'polypeptide(L)'
;MVAKVYYEKAQSAKAEEALNWVIKSASEEGYRSLARLRLAGLMIDKGDFAQAKALLAEKVVAEFEPLVEDRLGDIDTLDKHSDTAKGHYLKSWRGLDAHAPYRKYVEAKLNAIGVDPTIDGTTSGVTSSSSKSTLESKDHQ
;
A
#
# COMPACT_ATOMS: atom_id res chain seq x y z
N MET A 1 -26.72 -14.56 -13.95
CA MET A 1 -25.36 -13.99 -14.08
C MET A 1 -25.34 -12.57 -14.62
N VAL A 2 -26.05 -12.28 -15.70
CA VAL A 2 -26.06 -10.94 -16.34
C VAL A 2 -26.65 -9.88 -15.40
N ALA A 3 -27.73 -10.19 -14.70
CA ALA A 3 -28.38 -9.25 -13.78
C ALA A 3 -27.48 -8.88 -12.60
N LYS A 4 -26.68 -9.82 -12.08
CA LYS A 4 -25.74 -9.57 -10.99
C LYS A 4 -24.63 -8.61 -11.43
N VAL A 5 -24.08 -8.80 -12.62
CA VAL A 5 -23.04 -7.93 -13.17
C VAL A 5 -23.54 -6.50 -13.35
N TYR A 6 -24.75 -6.32 -13.86
CA TYR A 6 -25.35 -5.00 -13.99
C TYR A 6 -25.59 -4.35 -12.64
N TYR A 7 -26.05 -5.11 -11.66
CA TYR A 7 -26.25 -4.62 -10.30
C TYR A 7 -24.94 -4.13 -9.67
N GLU A 8 -23.88 -4.92 -9.79
CA GLU A 8 -22.56 -4.57 -9.27
C GLU A 8 -21.99 -3.31 -9.92
N LYS A 9 -22.14 -3.16 -11.24
CA LYS A 9 -21.73 -1.96 -11.97
C LYS A 9 -22.50 -0.72 -11.52
N ALA A 10 -23.82 -0.86 -11.32
CA ALA A 10 -24.65 0.23 -10.86
C ALA A 10 -24.26 0.65 -9.43
N GLN A 11 -23.97 -0.29 -8.57
CA GLN A 11 -23.51 0.00 -7.20
C GLN A 11 -22.15 0.70 -7.21
N SER A 12 -21.23 0.26 -8.07
CA SER A 12 -19.93 0.88 -8.20
C SER A 12 -20.04 2.33 -8.70
N ALA A 13 -20.89 2.59 -9.68
CA ALA A 13 -21.12 3.94 -10.20
C ALA A 13 -21.69 4.87 -9.12
N LYS A 14 -22.62 4.39 -8.33
CA LYS A 14 -23.19 5.16 -7.20
C LYS A 14 -22.15 5.44 -6.13
N ALA A 15 -21.30 4.47 -5.83
CA ALA A 15 -20.21 4.63 -4.87
C ALA A 15 -19.22 5.70 -5.36
N GLU A 16 -18.84 5.66 -6.64
CA GLU A 16 -17.96 6.68 -7.25
C GLU A 16 -18.56 8.08 -7.12
N GLU A 17 -19.83 8.21 -7.45
CA GLU A 17 -20.53 9.49 -7.37
C GLU A 17 -20.55 10.04 -5.96
N ALA A 18 -20.86 9.19 -4.98
CA ALA A 18 -20.88 9.56 -3.57
C ALA A 18 -19.49 9.99 -3.07
N LEU A 19 -18.46 9.24 -3.44
CA LEU A 19 -17.09 9.55 -3.03
C LEU A 19 -16.59 10.85 -3.67
N ASN A 20 -16.90 11.08 -4.94
CA ASN A 20 -16.59 12.35 -5.62
C ASN A 20 -17.27 13.52 -4.96
N TRP A 21 -18.52 13.33 -4.51
CA TRP A 21 -19.24 14.37 -3.80
C TRP A 21 -18.54 14.72 -2.48
N VAL A 22 -18.10 13.73 -1.71
CA VAL A 22 -17.36 13.96 -0.46
C VAL A 22 -16.05 14.70 -0.73
N ILE A 23 -15.30 14.31 -1.76
CA ILE A 23 -14.04 14.95 -2.11
C ILE A 23 -14.24 16.44 -2.41
N LYS A 24 -15.31 16.78 -3.12
CA LYS A 24 -15.61 18.17 -3.48
C LYS A 24 -16.23 18.99 -2.36
N SER A 25 -17.05 18.36 -1.51
CA SER A 25 -17.96 19.06 -0.61
C SER A 25 -17.55 19.03 0.85
N ALA A 26 -16.79 18.01 1.30
CA ALA A 26 -16.40 17.91 2.69
C ALA A 26 -15.42 19.02 3.06
N SER A 27 -15.65 19.65 4.21
CA SER A 27 -14.78 20.71 4.73
C SER A 27 -13.55 20.14 5.43
N GLU A 28 -13.65 18.93 5.98
CA GLU A 28 -12.56 18.31 6.73
C GLU A 28 -11.65 17.48 5.82
N GLU A 29 -10.34 17.70 5.92
CA GLU A 29 -9.35 17.01 5.10
C GLU A 29 -9.33 15.51 5.36
N GLY A 30 -9.63 15.07 6.59
CA GLY A 30 -9.70 13.65 6.91
C GLY A 30 -10.72 12.91 6.08
N TYR A 31 -11.92 13.46 5.94
CA TYR A 31 -12.98 12.87 5.12
C TYR A 31 -12.64 12.88 3.65
N ARG A 32 -12.05 13.96 3.14
CA ARG A 32 -11.59 14.04 1.75
C ARG A 32 -10.52 13.00 1.47
N SER A 33 -9.55 12.88 2.36
CA SER A 33 -8.46 11.91 2.22
C SER A 33 -8.99 10.48 2.18
N LEU A 34 -9.91 10.15 3.10
CA LEU A 34 -10.51 8.81 3.13
C LEU A 34 -11.30 8.54 1.86
N ALA A 35 -12.06 9.52 1.37
CA ALA A 35 -12.83 9.38 0.14
C ALA A 35 -11.92 9.16 -1.07
N ARG A 36 -10.79 9.88 -1.15
CA ARG A 36 -9.80 9.68 -2.22
C ARG A 36 -9.21 8.27 -2.20
N LEU A 37 -8.88 7.77 -1.01
CA LEU A 37 -8.35 6.41 -0.86
C LEU A 37 -9.36 5.35 -1.31
N ARG A 38 -10.61 5.50 -0.92
CA ARG A 38 -11.68 4.58 -1.31
C ARG A 38 -11.95 4.64 -2.81
N LEU A 39 -11.97 5.84 -3.37
CA LEU A 39 -12.17 6.02 -4.81
C LEU A 39 -10.98 5.44 -5.59
N ALA A 40 -9.76 5.64 -5.12
CA ALA A 40 -8.59 5.03 -5.74
C ALA A 40 -8.70 3.50 -5.72
N GLY A 41 -9.17 2.90 -4.62
CA GLY A 41 -9.43 1.47 -4.54
C GLY A 41 -10.41 0.98 -5.59
N LEU A 42 -11.50 1.72 -5.80
CA LEU A 42 -12.49 1.39 -6.85
C LEU A 42 -11.88 1.49 -8.25
N MET A 43 -11.02 2.49 -8.49
CA MET A 43 -10.34 2.64 -9.77
C MET A 43 -9.36 1.48 -10.02
N ILE A 44 -8.64 1.05 -8.99
CA ILE A 44 -7.75 -0.11 -9.07
C ILE A 44 -8.55 -1.37 -9.43
N ASP A 45 -9.69 -1.59 -8.78
CA ASP A 45 -10.55 -2.75 -9.04
C ASP A 45 -11.08 -2.76 -10.48
N LYS A 46 -11.30 -1.58 -11.05
CA LYS A 46 -11.73 -1.42 -12.44
C LYS A 46 -10.58 -1.52 -13.44
N GLY A 47 -9.35 -1.53 -12.97
CA GLY A 47 -8.18 -1.50 -13.83
C GLY A 47 -7.81 -0.12 -14.36
N ASP A 48 -8.44 0.94 -13.83
CA ASP A 48 -8.12 2.32 -14.21
C ASP A 48 -6.99 2.87 -13.34
N PHE A 49 -5.78 2.43 -13.61
CA PHE A 49 -4.61 2.77 -12.82
C PHE A 49 -4.20 4.23 -12.98
N ALA A 50 -4.45 4.84 -14.13
CA ALA A 50 -4.13 6.25 -14.36
C ALA A 50 -4.95 7.16 -13.44
N GLN A 51 -6.25 6.94 -13.33
CA GLN A 51 -7.11 7.69 -12.42
C GLN A 51 -6.77 7.41 -10.96
N ALA A 52 -6.47 6.16 -10.62
CA ALA A 52 -6.08 5.79 -9.27
C ALA A 52 -4.81 6.54 -8.85
N LYS A 53 -3.80 6.58 -9.70
CA LYS A 53 -2.55 7.30 -9.42
C LYS A 53 -2.79 8.80 -9.26
N ALA A 54 -3.65 9.38 -10.08
CA ALA A 54 -3.99 10.80 -9.98
C ALA A 54 -4.63 11.13 -8.63
N LEU A 55 -5.54 10.27 -8.16
CA LEU A 55 -6.17 10.43 -6.84
C LEU A 55 -5.15 10.30 -5.71
N LEU A 56 -4.24 9.34 -5.83
CA LEU A 56 -3.21 9.07 -4.81
C LEU A 56 -2.10 10.12 -4.80
N ALA A 57 -1.94 10.90 -5.87
CA ALA A 57 -0.98 12.01 -5.92
C ALA A 57 -1.45 13.23 -5.16
N GLU A 58 -2.76 13.33 -4.88
CA GLU A 58 -3.30 14.42 -4.09
C GLU A 58 -2.87 14.31 -2.63
N LYS A 59 -2.67 15.46 -2.00
CA LYS A 59 -2.24 15.49 -0.60
C LYS A 59 -3.31 14.90 0.31
N VAL A 60 -2.90 13.98 1.18
CA VAL A 60 -3.76 13.41 2.22
C VAL A 60 -3.23 13.81 3.60
N VAL A 61 -4.04 13.67 4.64
CA VAL A 61 -3.57 13.84 6.00
C VAL A 61 -2.50 12.78 6.32
N ALA A 62 -1.53 13.14 7.15
CA ALA A 62 -0.34 12.31 7.39
C ALA A 62 -0.66 10.89 7.86
N GLU A 63 -1.69 10.73 8.66
CA GLU A 63 -2.09 9.40 9.16
C GLU A 63 -2.53 8.44 8.06
N PHE A 64 -2.91 8.93 6.88
CA PHE A 64 -3.33 8.12 5.74
C PHE A 64 -2.21 7.88 4.72
N GLU A 65 -1.04 8.50 4.88
CA GLU A 65 0.08 8.29 3.94
C GLU A 65 0.47 6.82 3.78
N PRO A 66 0.54 6.00 4.87
CA PRO A 66 0.82 4.58 4.70
C PRO A 66 -0.23 3.85 3.85
N LEU A 67 -1.48 4.28 3.88
CA LEU A 67 -2.55 3.70 3.07
C LEU A 67 -2.40 4.09 1.60
N VAL A 68 -1.91 5.28 1.31
CA VAL A 68 -1.56 5.70 -0.06
C VAL A 68 -0.47 4.80 -0.62
N GLU A 69 0.57 4.56 0.17
CA GLU A 69 1.67 3.68 -0.24
C GLU A 69 1.18 2.25 -0.49
N ASP A 70 0.28 1.73 0.34
CA ASP A 70 -0.32 0.43 0.13
C ASP A 70 -1.06 0.35 -1.21
N ARG A 71 -1.86 1.37 -1.54
CA ARG A 71 -2.58 1.44 -2.82
C ARG A 71 -1.63 1.50 -4.01
N LEU A 72 -0.54 2.27 -3.90
CA LEU A 72 0.47 2.33 -4.96
C LEU A 72 1.15 0.97 -5.16
N GLY A 73 1.41 0.25 -4.06
CA GLY A 73 1.90 -1.12 -4.12
C GLY A 73 0.94 -2.05 -4.84
N ASP A 74 -0.35 -1.92 -4.59
CA ASP A 74 -1.38 -2.71 -5.27
C ASP A 74 -1.37 -2.48 -6.78
N ILE A 75 -1.26 -1.21 -7.21
CA ILE A 75 -1.17 -0.86 -8.63
C ILE A 75 0.05 -1.52 -9.27
N ASP A 76 1.21 -1.39 -8.62
CA ASP A 76 2.45 -1.96 -9.16
C ASP A 76 2.39 -3.50 -9.22
N THR A 77 1.77 -4.14 -8.23
CA THR A 77 1.60 -5.60 -8.22
C THR A 77 0.73 -6.04 -9.40
N LEU A 78 -0.39 -5.35 -9.63
CA LEU A 78 -1.28 -5.66 -10.74
C LEU A 78 -0.67 -5.36 -12.11
N ASP A 79 0.23 -4.38 -12.15
CA ASP A 79 0.97 -4.01 -13.37
C ASP A 79 2.27 -4.80 -13.53
N LYS A 80 2.47 -5.81 -12.69
CA LYS A 80 3.61 -6.73 -12.71
C LYS A 80 4.98 -6.06 -12.48
N HIS A 81 5.00 -5.02 -11.65
CA HIS A 81 6.21 -4.32 -11.23
C HIS A 81 6.50 -4.64 -9.75
N SER A 82 6.92 -5.88 -9.48
CA SER A 82 7.11 -6.36 -8.10
C SER A 82 8.18 -5.59 -7.32
N ASP A 83 9.22 -5.11 -7.98
CA ASP A 83 10.30 -4.36 -7.32
C ASP A 83 9.82 -3.03 -6.76
N THR A 84 9.04 -2.28 -7.54
CA THR A 84 8.45 -1.01 -7.07
C THR A 84 7.33 -1.25 -6.07
N ALA A 85 6.55 -2.32 -6.26
CA ALA A 85 5.54 -2.73 -5.30
C ALA A 85 6.15 -2.98 -3.91
N LYS A 86 7.27 -3.70 -3.87
CA LYS A 86 8.01 -3.95 -2.62
C LYS A 86 8.31 -2.65 -1.89
N GLY A 87 8.84 -1.65 -2.58
CA GLY A 87 9.19 -0.36 -2.01
C GLY A 87 7.98 0.35 -1.38
N HIS A 88 6.85 0.37 -2.10
CA HIS A 88 5.63 0.99 -1.61
C HIS A 88 5.05 0.25 -0.39
N TYR A 89 4.97 -1.07 -0.45
CA TYR A 89 4.46 -1.86 0.67
C TYR A 89 5.35 -1.73 1.92
N LEU A 90 6.68 -1.67 1.75
CA LEU A 90 7.58 -1.47 2.89
C LEU A 90 7.37 -0.11 3.53
N LYS A 91 7.19 0.96 2.75
CA LYS A 91 6.87 2.28 3.30
C LYS A 91 5.55 2.25 4.05
N SER A 92 4.54 1.58 3.50
CA SER A 92 3.25 1.40 4.16
C SER A 92 3.41 0.67 5.49
N TRP A 93 4.08 -0.46 5.48
CA TRP A 93 4.26 -1.30 6.67
C TRP A 93 5.02 -0.56 7.77
N ARG A 94 6.07 0.17 7.41
CA ARG A 94 6.86 0.95 8.37
C ARG A 94 6.10 2.16 8.91
N GLY A 95 5.24 2.75 8.13
CA GLY A 95 4.44 3.92 8.52
C GLY A 95 3.22 3.59 9.36
N LEU A 96 2.78 2.34 9.37
CA LEU A 96 1.65 1.89 10.17
C LEU A 96 2.08 1.56 11.60
N ASP A 97 1.18 1.83 12.56
CA ASP A 97 1.40 1.45 13.95
C ASP A 97 1.62 -0.06 14.06
N ALA A 98 2.56 -0.46 14.93
CA ALA A 98 2.92 -1.87 15.13
C ALA A 98 1.71 -2.74 15.52
N HIS A 99 0.71 -2.15 16.19
CA HIS A 99 -0.49 -2.86 16.64
C HIS A 99 -1.69 -2.65 15.72
N ALA A 100 -1.55 -1.87 14.65
CA ALA A 100 -2.64 -1.65 13.71
C ALA A 100 -2.96 -2.97 12.97
N PRO A 101 -4.24 -3.41 12.94
CA PRO A 101 -4.61 -4.63 12.22
C PRO A 101 -4.25 -4.57 10.75
N TYR A 102 -4.31 -3.40 10.13
CA TYR A 102 -3.99 -3.21 8.73
C TYR A 102 -2.53 -3.52 8.40
N ARG A 103 -1.63 -3.37 9.38
CA ARG A 103 -0.20 -3.67 9.20
C ARG A 103 0.02 -5.14 8.83
N LYS A 104 -0.72 -6.06 9.45
CA LYS A 104 -0.67 -7.49 9.11
C LYS A 104 -1.18 -7.76 7.70
N TYR A 105 -2.15 -6.99 7.26
CA TYR A 105 -2.67 -7.09 5.89
C TYR A 105 -1.61 -6.71 4.87
N VAL A 106 -0.86 -5.63 5.11
CA VAL A 106 0.25 -5.20 4.26
C VAL A 106 1.40 -6.23 4.31
N GLU A 107 1.68 -6.78 5.49
CA GLU A 107 2.67 -7.85 5.65
C GLU A 107 2.34 -9.06 4.79
N ALA A 108 1.07 -9.45 4.74
CA ALA A 108 0.63 -10.55 3.87
C ALA A 108 0.88 -10.25 2.40
N LYS A 109 0.68 -9.00 1.96
CA LYS A 109 0.98 -8.58 0.60
C LYS A 109 2.49 -8.66 0.30
N LEU A 110 3.33 -8.26 1.24
CA LEU A 110 4.78 -8.37 1.13
C LEU A 110 5.21 -9.83 1.04
N ASN A 111 4.66 -10.67 1.91
CA ASN A 111 4.95 -12.11 1.87
C ASN A 111 4.57 -12.73 0.53
N ALA A 112 3.47 -12.31 -0.06
CA ALA A 112 3.01 -12.81 -1.36
C ALA A 112 3.99 -12.50 -2.50
N ILE A 113 4.77 -11.42 -2.39
CA ILE A 113 5.82 -11.09 -3.36
C ILE A 113 7.21 -11.50 -2.89
N GLY A 114 7.30 -12.39 -1.90
CA GLY A 114 8.54 -12.98 -1.42
C GLY A 114 9.35 -12.13 -0.46
N VAL A 115 8.73 -11.18 0.22
CA VAL A 115 9.39 -10.26 1.14
C VAL A 115 8.91 -10.48 2.57
N ASP A 116 9.84 -10.63 3.51
CA ASP A 116 9.55 -10.62 4.94
C ASP A 116 10.02 -9.29 5.51
N PRO A 117 9.10 -8.36 5.86
CA PRO A 117 9.51 -7.04 6.34
C PRO A 117 10.19 -7.07 7.70
N THR A 118 10.01 -8.14 8.48
CA THR A 118 10.65 -8.28 9.79
C THR A 118 12.13 -8.60 9.68
N ILE A 119 12.56 -9.23 8.58
CA ILE A 119 13.94 -9.63 8.34
C ILE A 119 14.66 -8.63 7.44
N ASP A 120 14.07 -8.26 6.30
CA ASP A 120 14.71 -7.45 5.26
C ASP A 120 14.99 -5.99 5.67
N GLY A 121 14.28 -5.47 6.66
CA GLY A 121 14.39 -4.06 7.03
C GLY A 121 15.40 -3.74 8.12
N THR A 122 15.75 -4.70 8.97
CA THR A 122 16.50 -4.42 10.21
C THR A 122 17.75 -5.26 10.41
N THR A 123 17.88 -6.42 9.78
CA THR A 123 18.92 -7.38 10.08
C THR A 123 20.03 -7.50 9.04
N SER A 124 19.83 -7.00 7.84
CA SER A 124 20.82 -7.13 6.76
C SER A 124 22.14 -6.42 7.05
N GLY A 125 22.10 -5.30 7.79
CA GLY A 125 23.31 -4.59 8.19
C GLY A 125 24.03 -5.21 9.37
N VAL A 126 23.30 -5.86 10.26
CA VAL A 126 23.86 -6.47 11.49
C VAL A 126 24.49 -7.84 11.18
N THR A 127 23.89 -8.63 10.31
CA THR A 127 24.41 -9.95 9.95
C THR A 127 25.72 -9.87 9.16
N SER A 128 25.88 -8.85 8.34
CA SER A 128 27.14 -8.69 7.56
C SER A 128 28.32 -8.26 8.44
N SER A 129 28.08 -7.49 9.49
CA SER A 129 29.14 -7.06 10.41
C SER A 129 29.57 -8.16 11.37
N SER A 130 28.65 -9.02 11.80
CA SER A 130 28.99 -10.11 12.70
C SER A 130 29.76 -11.24 12.02
N SER A 131 29.53 -11.48 10.74
CA SER A 131 30.28 -12.49 10.00
C SER A 131 31.72 -12.08 9.72
N LYS A 132 32.00 -10.79 9.58
CA LYS A 132 33.36 -10.28 9.40
C LYS A 132 34.20 -10.38 10.67
N SER A 133 33.60 -10.12 11.83
CA SER A 133 34.33 -10.20 13.09
C SER A 133 34.71 -11.63 13.49
N THR A 134 33.91 -12.61 13.08
CA THR A 134 34.17 -14.02 13.38
C THR A 134 35.31 -14.58 12.52
N LEU A 135 35.49 -14.07 11.29
CA LEU A 135 36.56 -14.52 10.41
C LEU A 135 37.90 -13.96 10.80
N GLU A 136 37.96 -12.73 11.30
CA GLU A 136 39.23 -12.12 11.74
C GLU A 136 39.79 -12.76 13.01
N SER A 137 38.96 -13.25 13.92
CA SER A 137 39.40 -13.88 15.15
C SER A 137 39.97 -15.29 14.94
N LYS A 138 39.72 -15.94 13.81
CA LYS A 138 40.24 -17.28 13.49
C LYS A 138 41.60 -17.25 12.81
N ASP A 139 42.00 -16.15 12.21
CA ASP A 139 43.26 -16.02 11.49
C ASP A 139 44.43 -15.62 12.39
N HIS A 140 44.19 -15.32 13.66
CA HIS A 140 45.24 -14.92 14.61
C HIS A 140 45.66 -16.01 15.60
N GLN A 141 45.22 -17.26 15.41
CA GLN A 141 45.64 -18.43 16.14
C GLN A 141 46.39 -19.41 15.29
#